data_55f127d5d325a08b13860f812f834a7b
#
_entry.id   55f127d5d325a08b13860f812f834a7b
#
_cell.length_a   1.000
_cell.length_b   1.000
_cell.length_c   1.000
_cell.angle_alpha   90.00
_cell.angle_beta   90.00
_cell.angle_gamma   90.00
#
_symmetry.space_group_name_H-M   'P 1'
#
loop_
_entity.id
_entity.type
_entity.pdbx_description
1 polymer ?
#
loop_
_entity_poly.entity_id
_entity_poly.type
_entity_poly.pdbx_seq_one_letter_code
_entity_poly.pdbx_strand_id
1 'polypeptide(L)'
;RLLQAGTSLLTPGIIEMTGVTGVPDEEVFGPLLRVWRYDNFDEAIRMANNTRFGLSGGLVSPEREKFDQLLLGARAGIVNWNKPLTGAASTAPFGGIGASGNHRPSAWYAADYCAWPMASLESDSLTLPATLNPGLDFSDEVVR
;
A
#
# COMPACT_ATOMS: atom_id res chain seq x y z
N ARG A 1 -5.25 -2.21 -31.61
CA ARG A 1 -5.98 -2.48 -32.87
C ARG A 1 -7.39 -2.96 -32.51
N LEU A 2 -8.41 -2.38 -33.12
CA LEU A 2 -9.80 -2.86 -32.96
C LEU A 2 -9.94 -4.24 -33.59
N LEU A 3 -10.58 -5.18 -32.92
CA LEU A 3 -10.91 -6.49 -33.48
C LEU A 3 -12.00 -6.36 -34.57
N GLN A 4 -12.93 -5.45 -34.35
CA GLN A 4 -14.00 -5.15 -35.30
C GLN A 4 -14.31 -3.66 -35.20
N ALA A 5 -14.41 -2.99 -36.34
CA ALA A 5 -14.74 -1.58 -36.39
C ALA A 5 -16.14 -1.31 -35.75
N GLY A 6 -16.24 -0.28 -34.95
CA GLY A 6 -17.47 0.10 -34.26
C GLY A 6 -17.82 -0.75 -33.05
N THR A 7 -16.91 -1.62 -32.55
CA THR A 7 -17.07 -2.38 -31.31
C THR A 7 -16.08 -1.90 -30.25
N SER A 8 -16.36 -2.23 -28.99
CA SER A 8 -15.44 -2.01 -27.84
C SER A 8 -14.40 -3.13 -27.67
N LEU A 9 -14.34 -4.10 -28.60
CA LEU A 9 -13.40 -5.21 -28.53
C LEU A 9 -12.05 -4.80 -29.12
N LEU A 10 -10.99 -4.94 -28.34
CA LEU A 10 -9.61 -4.65 -28.71
C LEU A 10 -8.77 -5.92 -28.68
N THR A 11 -7.84 -6.05 -29.63
CA THR A 11 -6.78 -7.06 -29.52
C THR A 11 -5.75 -6.63 -28.48
N PRO A 12 -5.20 -7.58 -27.69
CA PRO A 12 -4.03 -7.29 -26.87
C PRO A 12 -2.88 -6.71 -27.69
N GLY A 13 -2.18 -5.75 -27.12
CA GLY A 13 -1.06 -5.07 -27.75
C GLY A 13 0.15 -4.99 -26.84
N ILE A 14 1.33 -4.97 -27.45
CA ILE A 14 2.61 -4.72 -26.75
C ILE A 14 3.25 -3.53 -27.42
N ILE A 15 3.73 -2.58 -26.60
CA ILE A 15 4.46 -1.40 -27.06
C ILE A 15 5.83 -1.37 -26.38
N GLU A 16 6.88 -1.30 -27.18
CA GLU A 16 8.25 -1.04 -26.73
C GLU A 16 8.40 0.45 -26.41
N MET A 17 8.79 0.76 -25.20
CA MET A 17 8.86 2.11 -24.66
C MET A 17 10.29 2.55 -24.30
N THR A 18 11.28 1.70 -24.49
CA THR A 18 12.69 2.03 -24.16
C THR A 18 13.14 3.28 -24.93
N GLY A 19 13.68 4.25 -24.20
CA GLY A 19 14.10 5.53 -24.76
C GLY A 19 12.98 6.54 -25.06
N VAL A 20 11.72 6.18 -24.87
CA VAL A 20 10.60 7.12 -25.02
C VAL A 20 10.54 8.03 -23.82
N THR A 21 10.53 9.34 -24.06
CA THR A 21 10.47 10.39 -23.02
C THR A 21 9.10 11.05 -22.99
N GLY A 22 8.76 11.70 -21.88
CA GLY A 22 7.51 12.44 -21.75
C GLY A 22 6.26 11.57 -21.68
N VAL A 23 6.41 10.30 -21.32
CA VAL A 23 5.28 9.39 -21.11
C VAL A 23 4.50 9.82 -19.87
N PRO A 24 3.20 10.11 -19.97
CA PRO A 24 2.38 10.42 -18.81
C PRO A 24 2.38 9.26 -17.80
N ASP A 25 2.46 9.62 -16.51
CA ASP A 25 2.29 8.66 -15.41
C ASP A 25 0.80 8.38 -15.18
N GLU A 26 0.21 7.69 -16.15
CA GLU A 26 -1.20 7.32 -16.18
C GLU A 26 -1.35 5.83 -16.44
N GLU A 27 -2.29 5.22 -15.74
CA GLU A 27 -2.65 3.82 -15.96
C GLU A 27 -3.58 3.71 -17.18
N VAL A 28 -3.24 2.80 -18.10
CA VAL A 28 -4.07 2.48 -19.25
C VAL A 28 -4.96 1.29 -18.92
N PHE A 29 -6.25 1.54 -18.71
CA PHE A 29 -7.24 0.48 -18.51
C PHE A 29 -7.60 -0.17 -19.86
N GLY A 30 -6.87 -1.22 -20.21
CA GLY A 30 -7.07 -1.92 -21.47
C GLY A 30 -6.03 -3.02 -21.71
N PRO A 31 -6.18 -3.82 -22.75
CA PRO A 31 -5.31 -4.94 -23.06
C PRO A 31 -4.00 -4.47 -23.70
N LEU A 32 -3.26 -3.60 -23.03
CA LEU A 32 -2.02 -3.01 -23.49
C LEU A 32 -0.89 -3.26 -22.50
N LEU A 33 0.20 -3.87 -22.97
CA LEU A 33 1.44 -4.03 -22.24
C LEU A 33 2.48 -3.02 -22.75
N ARG A 34 2.98 -2.17 -21.87
CA ARG A 34 4.12 -1.30 -22.10
C ARG A 34 5.38 -1.97 -21.58
N VAL A 35 6.43 -2.05 -22.37
CA VAL A 35 7.67 -2.76 -22.06
C VAL A 35 8.83 -1.79 -22.15
N TRP A 36 9.69 -1.80 -21.15
CA TRP A 36 10.97 -1.10 -21.12
C TRP A 36 12.09 -2.11 -20.91
N ARG A 37 13.19 -1.94 -21.61
CA ARG A 37 14.41 -2.70 -21.40
C ARG A 37 15.27 -1.97 -20.38
N TYR A 38 16.05 -2.70 -19.64
CA TYR A 38 17.00 -2.16 -18.68
C TYR A 38 18.35 -2.88 -18.80
N ASP A 39 19.43 -2.22 -18.42
CA ASP A 39 20.78 -2.77 -18.51
C ASP A 39 21.21 -3.50 -17.24
N ASN A 40 20.72 -3.05 -16.09
CA ASN A 40 21.02 -3.69 -14.80
C ASN A 40 19.79 -3.67 -13.88
N PHE A 41 19.79 -4.54 -12.88
CA PHE A 41 18.60 -4.75 -12.06
C PHE A 41 18.27 -3.59 -11.13
N ASP A 42 19.26 -2.82 -10.66
CA ASP A 42 19.02 -1.61 -9.88
C ASP A 42 18.29 -0.55 -10.70
N GLU A 43 18.59 -0.47 -11.99
CA GLU A 43 17.87 0.39 -12.92
C GLU A 43 16.42 -0.07 -13.07
N ALA A 44 16.19 -1.37 -13.22
CA ALA A 44 14.81 -1.91 -13.27
C ALA A 44 13.99 -1.52 -12.05
N ILE A 45 14.56 -1.61 -10.85
CA ILE A 45 13.89 -1.21 -9.61
C ILE A 45 13.61 0.31 -9.61
N ARG A 46 14.59 1.13 -10.03
CA ARG A 46 14.38 2.58 -10.13
C ARG A 46 13.29 2.94 -11.12
N MET A 47 13.26 2.28 -12.27
CA MET A 47 12.22 2.47 -13.29
C MET A 47 10.85 2.06 -12.77
N ALA A 48 10.74 0.91 -12.11
CA ALA A 48 9.50 0.42 -11.51
C ALA A 48 8.95 1.38 -10.44
N ASN A 49 9.83 2.06 -9.70
CA ASN A 49 9.47 3.03 -8.68
C ASN A 49 9.20 4.45 -9.22
N ASN A 50 9.49 4.72 -10.50
CA ASN A 50 9.33 6.04 -11.10
C ASN A 50 7.86 6.29 -11.52
N THR A 51 6.98 6.21 -10.54
CA THR A 51 5.55 6.44 -10.68
C THR A 51 4.98 6.97 -9.37
N ARG A 52 3.89 7.72 -9.44
CA ARG A 52 3.12 8.13 -8.25
C ARG A 52 2.29 6.99 -7.66
N PHE A 53 2.08 5.91 -8.41
CA PHE A 53 1.32 4.74 -7.98
C PHE A 53 2.21 3.74 -7.21
N GLY A 54 1.58 2.76 -6.60
CA GLY A 54 2.30 1.73 -5.86
C GLY A 54 1.35 0.68 -5.28
N LEU A 55 0.46 0.12 -6.11
CA LEU A 55 -0.44 -0.94 -5.64
C LEU A 55 0.29 -2.28 -5.61
N SER A 56 0.75 -2.74 -6.77
CA SER A 56 1.33 -4.06 -6.90
C SER A 56 2.45 -4.10 -7.93
N GLY A 57 3.40 -4.98 -7.68
CA GLY A 57 4.49 -5.30 -8.58
C GLY A 57 5.01 -6.69 -8.29
N GLY A 58 6.08 -7.08 -8.96
CA GLY A 58 6.74 -8.36 -8.69
C GLY A 58 7.80 -8.70 -9.69
N LEU A 59 8.34 -9.90 -9.52
CA LEU A 59 9.43 -10.42 -10.33
C LEU A 59 9.09 -11.81 -10.86
N VAL A 60 9.39 -12.01 -12.13
CA VAL A 60 9.44 -13.33 -12.76
C VAL A 60 10.91 -13.64 -13.04
N SER A 61 11.51 -14.48 -12.21
CA SER A 61 12.92 -14.83 -12.28
C SER A 61 13.19 -16.10 -11.46
N PRO A 62 14.14 -16.95 -11.86
CA PRO A 62 14.61 -18.06 -11.03
C PRO A 62 15.50 -17.60 -9.86
N GLU A 63 15.97 -16.36 -9.85
CA GLU A 63 16.96 -15.84 -8.91
C GLU A 63 16.29 -15.26 -7.66
N ARG A 64 16.36 -15.98 -6.55
CA ARG A 64 15.82 -15.55 -5.26
C ARG A 64 16.44 -14.23 -4.78
N GLU A 65 17.73 -14.06 -4.96
CA GLU A 65 18.46 -12.86 -4.53
C GLU A 65 17.93 -11.59 -5.21
N LYS A 66 17.57 -11.68 -6.50
CA LYS A 66 16.92 -10.55 -7.20
C LYS A 66 15.54 -10.23 -6.65
N PHE A 67 14.81 -11.27 -6.23
CA PHE A 67 13.52 -11.02 -5.59
C PHE A 67 13.69 -10.34 -4.23
N ASP A 68 14.64 -10.78 -3.41
CA ASP A 68 14.90 -10.16 -2.10
C ASP A 68 15.36 -8.70 -2.27
N GLN A 69 16.17 -8.40 -3.28
CA GLN A 69 16.55 -7.04 -3.63
C GLN A 69 15.33 -6.20 -4.07
N LEU A 70 14.46 -6.75 -4.93
CA LEU A 70 13.22 -6.08 -5.34
C LEU A 70 12.30 -5.84 -4.14
N LEU A 71 12.11 -6.84 -3.28
CA LEU A 71 11.23 -6.75 -2.11
C LEU A 71 11.63 -5.61 -1.17
N LEU A 72 12.93 -5.40 -0.99
CA LEU A 72 13.46 -4.29 -0.18
C LEU A 72 13.40 -2.93 -0.91
N GLY A 73 13.50 -2.94 -2.23
CA GLY A 73 13.57 -1.71 -3.03
C GLY A 73 12.24 -1.25 -3.64
N ALA A 74 11.25 -2.12 -3.73
CA ALA A 74 9.98 -1.79 -4.39
C ALA A 74 9.11 -0.85 -3.53
N ARG A 75 8.53 0.16 -4.20
CA ARG A 75 7.52 1.05 -3.62
C ARG A 75 6.13 0.58 -4.01
N ALA A 76 5.72 -0.56 -3.45
CA ALA A 76 4.39 -1.15 -3.70
C ALA A 76 3.85 -1.82 -2.43
N GLY A 77 2.53 -1.90 -2.32
CA GLY A 77 1.87 -2.59 -1.21
C GLY A 77 1.82 -4.10 -1.37
N ILE A 78 1.98 -4.59 -2.60
CA ILE A 78 2.00 -6.02 -2.93
C ILE A 78 3.21 -6.28 -3.82
N VAL A 79 4.07 -7.22 -3.42
CA VAL A 79 5.25 -7.63 -4.20
C VAL A 79 5.28 -9.14 -4.29
N ASN A 80 5.05 -9.66 -5.49
CA ASN A 80 4.94 -11.10 -5.74
C ASN A 80 6.15 -11.65 -6.50
N TRP A 81 6.51 -12.90 -6.26
CA TRP A 81 7.57 -13.60 -6.96
C TRP A 81 7.04 -14.85 -7.66
N ASN A 82 7.24 -14.92 -8.99
CA ASN A 82 6.80 -16.03 -9.84
C ASN A 82 5.32 -16.39 -9.64
N LYS A 83 4.50 -15.38 -9.35
CA LYS A 83 3.04 -15.46 -9.20
C LYS A 83 2.42 -14.31 -9.98
N PRO A 84 1.12 -14.34 -10.23
CA PRO A 84 0.42 -13.18 -10.77
C PRO A 84 0.75 -11.93 -9.95
N LEU A 85 1.01 -10.82 -10.63
CA LEU A 85 1.45 -9.58 -9.98
C LEU A 85 0.31 -8.85 -9.28
N THR A 86 -0.92 -9.21 -9.55
CA THR A 86 -2.13 -8.65 -8.95
C THR A 86 -2.70 -9.59 -7.91
N GLY A 87 -3.26 -9.01 -6.87
CA GLY A 87 -3.91 -9.77 -5.80
C GLY A 87 -3.00 -10.19 -4.66
N ALA A 88 -3.61 -10.34 -3.50
CA ALA A 88 -3.01 -10.85 -2.27
C ALA A 88 -3.96 -11.84 -1.60
N ALA A 89 -3.45 -12.66 -0.70
CA ALA A 89 -4.29 -13.52 0.13
C ALA A 89 -5.20 -12.67 1.03
N SER A 90 -6.43 -13.14 1.29
CA SER A 90 -7.37 -12.45 2.18
C SER A 90 -6.86 -12.30 3.63
N THR A 91 -5.89 -13.12 4.01
CA THR A 91 -5.21 -13.08 5.31
C THR A 91 -3.99 -12.16 5.34
N ALA A 92 -3.71 -11.46 4.24
CA ALA A 92 -2.61 -10.51 4.12
C ALA A 92 -3.15 -9.08 4.01
N PRO A 93 -2.33 -8.06 4.27
CA PRO A 93 -2.71 -6.68 3.98
C PRO A 93 -2.96 -6.49 2.48
N PHE A 94 -3.95 -5.70 2.14
CA PHE A 94 -4.21 -5.29 0.76
C PHE A 94 -4.33 -3.77 0.69
N GLY A 95 -3.49 -3.16 -0.11
CA GLY A 95 -3.50 -1.72 -0.31
C GLY A 95 -2.18 -1.25 -0.90
N GLY A 96 -2.20 -0.09 -1.53
CA GLY A 96 -1.05 0.53 -2.15
C GLY A 96 -0.52 1.71 -1.36
N ILE A 97 0.58 2.24 -1.86
CA ILE A 97 1.19 3.49 -1.41
C ILE A 97 1.02 4.56 -2.48
N GLY A 98 1.37 5.79 -2.14
CA GLY A 98 1.22 6.93 -3.05
C GLY A 98 -0.22 7.11 -3.52
N ALA A 99 -0.42 7.34 -4.81
CA ALA A 99 -1.75 7.52 -5.40
C ALA A 99 -2.60 6.24 -5.41
N SER A 100 -2.02 5.08 -5.09
CA SER A 100 -2.72 3.80 -5.01
C SER A 100 -3.21 3.44 -3.62
N GLY A 101 -3.13 4.33 -2.63
CA GLY A 101 -3.55 4.01 -1.28
C GLY A 101 -3.86 5.22 -0.42
N ASN A 102 -4.44 4.96 0.74
CA ASN A 102 -4.78 5.95 1.76
C ASN A 102 -4.01 5.72 3.07
N HIS A 103 -2.91 4.99 3.03
CA HIS A 103 -2.09 4.55 4.19
C HIS A 103 -2.80 3.61 5.16
N ARG A 104 -3.92 3.01 4.76
CA ARG A 104 -4.69 2.06 5.56
C ARG A 104 -4.95 0.79 4.74
N PRO A 105 -4.08 -0.22 4.84
CA PRO A 105 -4.29 -1.48 4.15
C PRO A 105 -5.60 -2.12 4.60
N SER A 106 -6.32 -2.72 3.65
CA SER A 106 -7.58 -3.42 3.87
C SER A 106 -7.37 -4.94 4.05
N ALA A 107 -8.36 -5.74 3.77
CA ALA A 107 -8.40 -7.17 4.00
C ALA A 107 -8.19 -7.50 5.48
N TRP A 108 -7.14 -8.20 5.87
CA TRP A 108 -6.90 -8.56 7.27
C TRP A 108 -6.93 -7.35 8.24
N TYR A 109 -6.42 -6.20 7.79
CA TYR A 109 -6.36 -4.99 8.60
C TYR A 109 -7.64 -4.15 8.58
N ALA A 110 -8.67 -4.55 7.84
CA ALA A 110 -9.90 -3.76 7.73
C ALA A 110 -10.58 -3.54 9.08
N ALA A 111 -10.52 -4.52 9.99
CA ALA A 111 -11.10 -4.42 11.32
C ALA A 111 -10.51 -3.26 12.13
N ASP A 112 -9.20 -3.02 12.00
CA ASP A 112 -8.49 -2.02 12.80
C ASP A 112 -8.95 -0.58 12.49
N TYR A 113 -9.24 -0.29 11.23
CA TYR A 113 -9.70 1.05 10.85
C TYR A 113 -11.23 1.20 10.79
N CYS A 114 -11.97 0.10 10.90
CA CYS A 114 -13.43 0.13 11.07
C CYS A 114 -13.86 0.40 12.51
N ALA A 115 -12.91 0.42 13.46
CA ALA A 115 -13.16 0.69 14.86
C ALA A 115 -12.27 1.86 15.34
N TRP A 116 -12.80 2.65 16.27
CA TRP A 116 -11.99 3.66 16.94
C TRP A 116 -11.48 3.07 18.25
N PRO A 117 -10.16 2.99 18.47
CA PRO A 117 -9.61 2.51 19.73
C PRO A 117 -9.98 3.47 20.87
N MET A 118 -10.59 2.95 21.92
CA MET A 118 -10.99 3.69 23.09
C MET A 118 -10.29 3.13 24.32
N ALA A 119 -9.69 4.00 25.12
CA ALA A 119 -9.17 3.64 26.42
C ALA A 119 -10.16 4.08 27.51
N SER A 120 -10.38 3.25 28.53
CA SER A 120 -11.13 3.60 29.72
C SER A 120 -10.32 3.23 30.97
N LEU A 121 -10.52 4.01 32.01
CA LEU A 121 -10.10 3.70 33.39
C LEU A 121 -11.37 3.60 34.22
N GLU A 122 -11.59 2.46 34.85
CA GLU A 122 -12.84 2.16 35.54
C GLU A 122 -12.58 1.81 37.00
N SER A 123 -13.47 2.25 37.88
CA SER A 123 -13.47 1.87 39.28
C SER A 123 -14.91 1.73 39.75
N ASP A 124 -15.20 0.68 40.54
CA ASP A 124 -16.51 0.44 41.13
C ASP A 124 -16.89 1.47 42.17
N SER A 125 -15.91 2.21 42.66
CA SER A 125 -16.13 3.24 43.69
C SER A 125 -15.29 4.47 43.44
N LEU A 126 -15.83 5.63 43.81
CA LEU A 126 -15.11 6.88 43.83
C LEU A 126 -14.27 6.96 45.09
N THR A 127 -12.96 7.00 44.96
CA THR A 127 -12.02 7.14 46.05
C THR A 127 -11.05 8.28 45.79
N LEU A 128 -10.73 9.04 46.81
CA LEU A 128 -9.66 10.03 46.72
C LEU A 128 -8.30 9.32 46.64
N PRO A 129 -7.37 9.82 45.83
CA PRO A 129 -6.02 9.29 45.82
C PRO A 129 -5.35 9.50 47.19
N ALA A 130 -4.51 8.54 47.58
CA ALA A 130 -3.78 8.61 48.87
C ALA A 130 -2.88 9.85 48.98
N THR A 131 -2.47 10.40 47.81
CA THR A 131 -1.69 11.63 47.73
C THR A 131 -2.34 12.55 46.71
N LEU A 132 -2.70 13.74 47.14
CA LEU A 132 -3.27 14.75 46.25
C LEU A 132 -2.16 15.46 45.47
N ASN A 133 -2.51 15.96 44.31
CA ASN A 133 -1.60 16.80 43.53
C ASN A 133 -1.29 18.10 44.28
N PRO A 134 -0.10 18.70 44.15
CA PRO A 134 0.25 19.95 44.76
C PRO A 134 -0.79 21.05 44.48
N GLY A 135 -1.25 21.71 45.51
CA GLY A 135 -2.26 22.78 45.42
C GLY A 135 -3.72 22.30 45.56
N LEU A 136 -3.96 20.99 45.72
CA LEU A 136 -5.25 20.45 46.10
C LEU A 136 -5.26 20.16 47.60
N ASP A 137 -6.18 20.77 48.33
CA ASP A 137 -6.43 20.51 49.74
C ASP A 137 -7.94 20.35 49.94
N PHE A 138 -8.34 19.18 50.41
CA PHE A 138 -9.73 18.87 50.78
C PHE A 138 -9.86 18.86 52.31
N SER A 139 -9.41 19.92 52.94
CA SER A 139 -9.73 20.12 54.38
C SER A 139 -11.25 20.23 54.58
N ASP A 140 -11.74 19.69 55.67
CA ASP A 140 -13.17 19.43 55.97
C ASP A 140 -14.12 20.65 55.85
N GLU A 141 -13.66 21.81 55.47
CA GLU A 141 -14.47 23.03 55.35
C GLU A 141 -15.12 23.23 53.98
N VAL A 142 -14.83 22.39 52.97
CA VAL A 142 -15.34 22.57 51.58
C VAL A 142 -16.52 21.64 51.25
N VAL A 143 -16.87 20.72 52.16
CA VAL A 143 -18.02 19.80 51.96
C VAL A 143 -19.16 20.20 52.89
N ARG A 144 -19.80 21.33 52.57
CA ARG A 144 -21.13 21.68 53.07
C ARG A 144 -22.05 22.13 51.97
#